data_4c480fc23743191fe87630109b41a8a8
#
_entry.id   4c480fc23743191fe87630109b41a8a8
#
_cell.length_a   1.000
_cell.length_b   1.000
_cell.length_c   1.000
_cell.angle_alpha   90.00
_cell.angle_beta   90.00
_cell.angle_gamma   90.00
#
_symmetry.space_group_name_H-M   'P 1'
#
loop_
_entity.id
_entity.type
_entity.pdbx_description
1 polymer ?
#
loop_
_entity_poly.entity_id
_entity_poly.type
_entity_poly.pdbx_seq_one_letter_code
_entity_poly.pdbx_strand_id
1 'polypeptide(L)'
;MNAWKQLRAILLLPGMVTVVIPATIIYFTGISQPRSIVIGSFFILVGLALMILTNRLFTTVGHGTLAPWNPPQKLVVRGVYQHVRNPMITGALCILLGEAIFFGSWWLLAWFGFGLILNLIYIPLSEEPGLVRRFGDDYLQYMQNVPRWIPRLTPWEGLSEPAELKQEGHRNE
;
A
#
# COMPACT_ATOMS: atom_id res chain seq x y z
N MET A 1 8.02 4.61 -19.02
CA MET A 1 7.99 3.34 -18.21
C MET A 1 6.97 2.41 -18.84
N ASN A 2 7.31 1.16 -19.15
CA ASN A 2 6.41 0.28 -19.93
C ASN A 2 5.22 -0.17 -19.09
N ALA A 3 4.00 0.15 -19.53
CA ALA A 3 2.73 -0.28 -18.91
C ALA A 3 2.69 -1.79 -18.61
N TRP A 4 3.35 -2.60 -19.43
CA TRP A 4 3.49 -4.04 -19.27
C TRP A 4 4.26 -4.46 -18.00
N LYS A 5 5.31 -3.73 -17.60
CA LYS A 5 6.06 -4.00 -16.36
C LYS A 5 5.21 -3.69 -15.14
N GLN A 6 4.41 -2.62 -15.19
CA GLN A 6 3.48 -2.26 -14.12
C GLN A 6 2.36 -3.30 -13.99
N LEU A 7 1.77 -3.71 -15.11
CA LEU A 7 0.73 -4.71 -15.11
C LEU A 7 1.19 -6.04 -14.49
N ARG A 8 2.39 -6.50 -14.86
CA ARG A 8 3.00 -7.69 -14.25
C ARG A 8 3.22 -7.52 -12.75
N ALA A 9 3.69 -6.37 -12.30
CA ALA A 9 3.92 -6.10 -10.87
C ALA A 9 2.61 -6.15 -10.07
N ILE A 10 1.53 -5.59 -10.61
CA ILE A 10 0.20 -5.59 -9.97
C ILE A 10 -0.40 -7.00 -9.98
N LEU A 11 -0.26 -7.75 -11.08
CA LEU A 11 -0.84 -9.09 -11.21
C LEU A 11 -0.10 -10.12 -10.34
N LEU A 12 1.24 -10.05 -10.27
CA LEU A 12 2.03 -11.10 -9.62
C LEU A 12 1.99 -11.05 -8.10
N LEU A 13 1.94 -9.87 -7.48
CA LEU A 13 1.95 -9.76 -6.01
C LEU A 13 0.58 -9.43 -5.43
N PRO A 14 0.03 -8.22 -5.61
CA PRO A 14 -1.27 -7.92 -5.02
C PRO A 14 -2.41 -8.73 -5.66
N GLY A 15 -2.36 -9.01 -6.98
CA GLY A 15 -3.39 -9.80 -7.65
C GLY A 15 -3.44 -11.26 -7.19
N MET A 16 -2.28 -11.89 -6.95
CA MET A 16 -2.26 -13.25 -6.37
C MET A 16 -2.89 -13.28 -4.99
N VAL A 17 -2.53 -12.33 -4.13
CA VAL A 17 -2.97 -12.29 -2.73
C VAL A 17 -4.45 -11.92 -2.61
N THR A 18 -4.92 -10.93 -3.40
CA THR A 18 -6.27 -10.36 -3.26
C THR A 18 -7.29 -10.91 -4.25
N VAL A 19 -6.89 -11.70 -5.25
CA VAL A 19 -7.83 -12.24 -6.23
C VAL A 19 -7.67 -13.75 -6.38
N VAL A 20 -6.46 -14.23 -6.73
CA VAL A 20 -6.28 -15.66 -7.08
C VAL A 20 -6.49 -16.56 -5.88
N ILE A 21 -5.87 -16.27 -4.75
CA ILE A 21 -6.01 -17.10 -3.54
C ILE A 21 -7.43 -17.04 -2.97
N PRO A 22 -8.08 -15.87 -2.81
CA PRO A 22 -9.49 -15.81 -2.42
C PRO A 22 -10.43 -16.55 -3.37
N ALA A 23 -10.26 -16.40 -4.67
CA ALA A 23 -11.06 -17.14 -5.66
C ALA A 23 -10.88 -18.66 -5.53
N THR A 24 -9.66 -19.11 -5.28
CA THR A 24 -9.35 -20.53 -5.03
C THR A 24 -10.03 -21.03 -3.75
N ILE A 25 -9.99 -20.25 -2.67
CA ILE A 25 -10.68 -20.57 -1.41
C ILE A 25 -12.19 -20.69 -1.65
N ILE A 26 -12.81 -19.74 -2.36
CA ILE A 26 -14.23 -19.75 -2.68
C ILE A 26 -14.59 -20.99 -3.49
N TYR A 27 -13.78 -21.31 -4.50
CA TYR A 27 -13.98 -22.49 -5.36
C TYR A 27 -13.98 -23.81 -4.56
N PHE A 28 -12.98 -24.02 -3.72
CA PHE A 28 -12.86 -25.26 -2.93
C PHE A 28 -13.83 -25.35 -1.75
N THR A 29 -14.29 -24.21 -1.23
CA THR A 29 -15.28 -24.20 -0.12
C THR A 29 -16.72 -24.23 -0.59
N GLY A 30 -16.97 -24.09 -1.91
CA GLY A 30 -18.30 -24.12 -2.50
C GLY A 30 -19.20 -22.93 -2.11
N ILE A 31 -18.59 -21.84 -1.63
CA ILE A 31 -19.33 -20.63 -1.26
C ILE A 31 -19.74 -19.90 -2.52
N SER A 32 -21.06 -19.85 -2.80
CA SER A 32 -21.58 -19.25 -4.03
C SER A 32 -22.46 -18.02 -3.83
N GLN A 33 -22.91 -17.77 -2.59
CA GLN A 33 -23.87 -16.70 -2.31
C GLN A 33 -23.28 -15.61 -1.42
N PRO A 34 -23.45 -14.33 -1.80
CA PRO A 34 -23.04 -13.23 -0.97
C PRO A 34 -23.93 -13.11 0.28
N ARG A 35 -23.32 -12.85 1.45
CA ARG A 35 -24.02 -12.65 2.70
C ARG A 35 -24.19 -11.18 3.09
N SER A 36 -23.19 -10.35 2.81
CA SER A 36 -23.21 -8.93 3.18
C SER A 36 -22.66 -8.07 2.04
N ILE A 37 -23.48 -7.84 1.01
CA ILE A 37 -23.08 -7.14 -0.21
C ILE A 37 -22.64 -5.71 0.11
N VAL A 38 -23.41 -4.95 0.87
CA VAL A 38 -23.17 -3.51 1.09
C VAL A 38 -21.85 -3.29 1.84
N ILE A 39 -21.68 -3.93 2.99
CA ILE A 39 -20.49 -3.74 3.84
C ILE A 39 -19.24 -4.32 3.15
N GLY A 40 -19.35 -5.53 2.58
CA GLY A 40 -18.24 -6.17 1.88
C GLY A 40 -17.76 -5.33 0.70
N SER A 41 -18.69 -4.87 -0.16
CA SER A 41 -18.37 -4.01 -1.30
C SER A 41 -17.75 -2.68 -0.87
N PHE A 42 -18.21 -2.08 0.22
CA PHE A 42 -17.62 -0.85 0.75
C PHE A 42 -16.11 -1.03 1.03
N PHE A 43 -15.73 -2.07 1.77
CA PHE A 43 -14.32 -2.34 2.07
C PHE A 43 -13.51 -2.67 0.81
N ILE A 44 -14.06 -3.43 -0.13
CA ILE A 44 -13.41 -3.73 -1.41
C ILE A 44 -13.15 -2.44 -2.20
N LEU A 45 -14.13 -1.56 -2.32
CA LEU A 45 -14.00 -0.29 -3.05
C LEU A 45 -12.98 0.64 -2.40
N VAL A 46 -12.98 0.77 -1.07
CA VAL A 46 -11.96 1.54 -0.34
C VAL A 46 -10.57 0.97 -0.60
N GLY A 47 -10.42 -0.34 -0.52
CA GLY A 47 -9.15 -1.01 -0.77
C GLY A 47 -8.64 -0.81 -2.20
N LEU A 48 -9.52 -0.94 -3.20
CA LEU A 48 -9.19 -0.68 -4.61
C LEU A 48 -8.77 0.79 -4.83
N ALA A 49 -9.50 1.75 -4.24
CA ALA A 49 -9.15 3.16 -4.34
C ALA A 49 -7.75 3.43 -3.77
N LEU A 50 -7.43 2.90 -2.58
CA LEU A 50 -6.10 3.02 -1.98
C LEU A 50 -5.02 2.41 -2.87
N MET A 51 -5.24 1.22 -3.41
CA MET A 51 -4.27 0.57 -4.30
C MET A 51 -4.03 1.35 -5.59
N ILE A 52 -5.08 1.91 -6.21
CA ILE A 52 -4.97 2.74 -7.41
C ILE A 52 -4.19 4.02 -7.10
N LEU A 53 -4.53 4.73 -6.00
CA LEU A 53 -3.87 5.96 -5.60
C LEU A 53 -2.38 5.72 -5.31
N THR A 54 -2.05 4.67 -4.56
CA THR A 54 -0.65 4.34 -4.21
C THR A 54 0.16 3.94 -5.44
N ASN A 55 -0.42 3.13 -6.35
CA ASN A 55 0.26 2.76 -7.59
C ASN A 55 0.55 4.00 -8.47
N ARG A 56 -0.38 4.93 -8.57
CA ARG A 56 -0.16 6.21 -9.27
C ARG A 56 0.98 7.00 -8.65
N LEU A 57 1.04 7.13 -7.33
CA LEU A 57 2.10 7.85 -6.64
C LEU A 57 3.47 7.19 -6.84
N PHE A 58 3.57 5.87 -6.79
CA PHE A 58 4.83 5.17 -7.05
C PHE A 58 5.31 5.36 -8.49
N THR A 59 4.41 5.42 -9.45
CA THR A 59 4.79 5.61 -10.86
C THR A 59 5.15 7.06 -11.20
N THR A 60 4.42 8.02 -10.63
CA THR A 60 4.59 9.45 -10.97
C THR A 60 5.66 10.14 -10.14
N VAL A 61 5.73 9.84 -8.83
CA VAL A 61 6.66 10.49 -7.88
C VAL A 61 7.87 9.61 -7.57
N GLY A 62 7.63 8.31 -7.32
CA GLY A 62 8.68 7.37 -6.93
C GLY A 62 9.57 6.89 -8.07
N HIS A 63 9.17 7.11 -9.32
CA HIS A 63 9.84 6.58 -10.52
C HIS A 63 10.10 5.07 -10.48
N GLY A 64 9.24 4.33 -9.77
CA GLY A 64 9.32 2.88 -9.57
C GLY A 64 7.99 2.17 -9.77
N THR A 65 7.94 0.90 -9.38
CA THR A 65 6.74 0.06 -9.39
C THR A 65 6.54 -0.61 -8.03
N LEU A 66 5.40 -1.25 -7.85
CA LEU A 66 5.10 -2.08 -6.68
C LEU A 66 5.96 -3.36 -6.60
N ALA A 67 6.71 -3.66 -7.63
CA ALA A 67 7.51 -4.88 -7.70
C ALA A 67 8.85 -4.72 -6.96
N PRO A 68 9.28 -5.75 -6.21
CA PRO A 68 10.55 -5.74 -5.48
C PRO A 68 11.79 -5.54 -6.39
N TRP A 69 11.68 -5.95 -7.67
CA TRP A 69 12.76 -5.82 -8.66
C TRP A 69 12.86 -4.44 -9.32
N ASN A 70 11.89 -3.54 -9.09
CA ASN A 70 11.92 -2.16 -9.54
C ASN A 70 11.27 -1.23 -8.51
N PRO A 71 11.82 -1.17 -7.29
CA PRO A 71 11.23 -0.38 -6.21
C PRO A 71 11.41 1.13 -6.46
N PRO A 72 10.63 2.00 -5.80
CA PRO A 72 10.74 3.44 -5.92
C PRO A 72 12.17 3.93 -5.66
N GLN A 73 12.69 4.82 -6.51
CA GLN A 73 14.03 5.38 -6.38
C GLN A 73 14.07 6.55 -5.40
N LYS A 74 12.94 7.21 -5.20
CA LYS A 74 12.76 8.32 -4.25
C LYS A 74 11.73 7.95 -3.19
N LEU A 75 11.93 8.45 -1.98
CA LEU A 75 10.94 8.32 -0.91
C LEU A 75 9.67 9.09 -1.30
N VAL A 76 8.54 8.38 -1.35
CA VAL A 76 7.26 8.98 -1.71
C VAL A 76 6.54 9.43 -0.45
N VAL A 77 6.50 10.75 -0.22
CA VAL A 77 5.78 11.40 0.88
C VAL A 77 4.80 12.41 0.29
N ARG A 78 3.81 11.90 -0.47
CA ARG A 78 2.76 12.72 -1.09
C ARG A 78 1.41 12.04 -1.01
N GLY A 79 0.33 12.82 -0.96
CA GLY A 79 -1.05 12.33 -0.95
C GLY A 79 -1.30 11.41 0.24
N VAL A 80 -1.77 10.19 0.00
CA VAL A 80 -2.09 9.22 1.07
C VAL A 80 -0.90 8.87 1.96
N TYR A 81 0.35 8.96 1.45
CA TYR A 81 1.57 8.74 2.22
C TYR A 81 1.90 9.86 3.22
N GLN A 82 1.28 11.01 3.12
CA GLN A 82 1.36 12.07 4.13
C GLN A 82 0.53 11.76 5.37
N HIS A 83 -0.41 10.80 5.27
CA HIS A 83 -1.32 10.43 6.34
C HIS A 83 -0.96 9.11 7.00
N VAL A 84 -0.50 8.13 6.22
CA VAL A 84 -0.17 6.77 6.70
C VAL A 84 0.99 6.20 5.87
N ARG A 85 1.88 5.42 6.53
CA ARG A 85 3.09 4.91 5.86
C ARG A 85 2.82 3.74 4.92
N ASN A 86 1.82 2.91 5.19
CA ASN A 86 1.54 1.68 4.44
C ASN A 86 0.13 1.66 3.79
N PRO A 87 -0.25 2.70 3.00
CA PRO A 87 -1.61 2.77 2.45
C PRO A 87 -1.90 1.66 1.44
N MET A 88 -0.90 1.15 0.73
CA MET A 88 -1.06 0.05 -0.21
C MET A 88 -1.42 -1.25 0.50
N ILE A 89 -0.71 -1.60 1.56
CA ILE A 89 -0.97 -2.81 2.35
C ILE A 89 -2.32 -2.69 3.06
N THR A 90 -2.63 -1.51 3.60
CA THR A 90 -3.96 -1.21 4.15
C THR A 90 -5.04 -1.45 3.09
N GLY A 91 -4.81 -1.00 1.85
CA GLY A 91 -5.73 -1.26 0.72
C GLY A 91 -5.93 -2.74 0.44
N ALA A 92 -4.85 -3.52 0.38
CA ALA A 92 -4.93 -4.97 0.19
C ALA A 92 -5.68 -5.66 1.34
N LEU A 93 -5.40 -5.29 2.58
CA LEU A 93 -6.10 -5.81 3.76
C LEU A 93 -7.58 -5.42 3.77
N CYS A 94 -7.93 -4.21 3.32
CA CYS A 94 -9.33 -3.81 3.15
C CYS A 94 -10.05 -4.70 2.12
N ILE A 95 -9.41 -5.04 0.99
CA ILE A 95 -10.00 -5.95 -0.01
C ILE A 95 -10.24 -7.32 0.63
N LEU A 96 -9.24 -7.91 1.26
CA LEU A 96 -9.37 -9.23 1.89
C LEU A 96 -10.45 -9.27 2.98
N LEU A 97 -10.53 -8.24 3.83
CA LEU A 97 -11.59 -8.11 4.81
C LEU A 97 -12.96 -7.96 4.14
N GLY A 98 -13.02 -7.14 3.09
CA GLY A 98 -14.23 -6.94 2.31
C GLY A 98 -14.74 -8.24 1.69
N GLU A 99 -13.86 -9.06 1.11
CA GLU A 99 -14.21 -10.38 0.57
C GLU A 99 -14.70 -11.33 1.66
N ALA A 100 -14.03 -11.37 2.82
CA ALA A 100 -14.44 -12.19 3.95
C ALA A 100 -15.85 -11.83 4.44
N ILE A 101 -16.16 -10.53 4.52
CA ILE A 101 -17.50 -10.02 4.91
C ILE A 101 -18.51 -10.28 3.80
N PHE A 102 -18.15 -10.02 2.54
CA PHE A 102 -19.02 -10.18 1.37
C PHE A 102 -19.56 -11.59 1.28
N PHE A 103 -18.69 -12.59 1.37
CA PHE A 103 -19.05 -14.01 1.31
C PHE A 103 -19.39 -14.61 2.67
N GLY A 104 -19.17 -13.93 3.79
CA GLY A 104 -19.35 -14.45 5.14
C GLY A 104 -18.52 -15.71 5.40
N SER A 105 -17.30 -15.76 4.90
CA SER A 105 -16.43 -16.94 4.89
C SER A 105 -15.36 -16.88 5.98
N TRP A 106 -15.36 -17.86 6.88
CA TRP A 106 -14.30 -18.02 7.88
C TRP A 106 -12.92 -18.30 7.25
N TRP A 107 -12.87 -18.97 6.11
CA TRP A 107 -11.63 -19.24 5.39
C TRP A 107 -11.02 -17.97 4.80
N LEU A 108 -11.85 -17.08 4.25
CA LEU A 108 -11.39 -15.77 3.78
C LEU A 108 -11.00 -14.87 4.96
N LEU A 109 -11.70 -14.95 6.08
CA LEU A 109 -11.33 -14.23 7.30
C LEU A 109 -10.00 -14.74 7.87
N ALA A 110 -9.75 -16.04 7.83
CA ALA A 110 -8.47 -16.63 8.21
C ALA A 110 -7.34 -16.19 7.28
N TRP A 111 -7.60 -16.11 5.97
CA TRP A 111 -6.65 -15.58 4.99
C TRP A 111 -6.32 -14.10 5.21
N PHE A 112 -7.34 -13.27 5.48
CA PHE A 112 -7.15 -11.89 5.92
C PHE A 112 -6.30 -11.81 7.20
N GLY A 113 -6.63 -12.58 8.23
CA GLY A 113 -5.90 -12.64 9.50
C GLY A 113 -4.44 -13.06 9.32
N PHE A 114 -4.17 -14.05 8.48
CA PHE A 114 -2.83 -14.45 8.11
C PHE A 114 -2.05 -13.30 7.46
N GLY A 115 -2.64 -12.64 6.46
CA GLY A 115 -2.04 -11.48 5.80
C GLY A 115 -1.78 -10.32 6.76
N LEU A 116 -2.72 -10.04 7.67
CA LEU A 116 -2.56 -9.01 8.70
C LEU A 116 -1.38 -9.34 9.63
N ILE A 117 -1.33 -10.52 10.21
CA ILE A 117 -0.26 -10.94 11.13
C ILE A 117 1.10 -10.93 10.41
N LEU A 118 1.15 -11.46 9.19
CA LEU A 118 2.38 -11.47 8.39
C LEU A 118 2.92 -10.04 8.20
N ASN A 119 2.06 -9.07 7.86
CA ASN A 119 2.49 -7.69 7.65
C ASN A 119 2.82 -6.95 8.95
N LEU A 120 2.14 -7.26 10.06
CA LEU A 120 2.48 -6.72 11.38
C LEU A 120 3.90 -7.14 11.83
N ILE A 121 4.38 -8.30 11.38
CA ILE A 121 5.72 -8.83 11.69
C ILE A 121 6.73 -8.38 10.63
N TYR A 122 6.41 -8.55 9.35
CA TYR A 122 7.34 -8.33 8.24
C TYR A 122 7.74 -6.87 8.07
N ILE A 123 6.79 -5.94 8.19
CA ILE A 123 7.07 -4.52 7.97
C ILE A 123 8.11 -4.00 8.96
N PRO A 124 7.93 -4.13 10.30
CA PRO A 124 8.91 -3.59 11.24
C PRO A 124 10.24 -4.33 11.26
N LEU A 125 10.26 -5.64 10.92
CA LEU A 125 11.47 -6.43 11.01
C LEU A 125 12.30 -6.45 9.71
N SER A 126 11.68 -6.24 8.57
CA SER A 126 12.34 -6.38 7.26
C SER A 126 12.22 -5.13 6.39
N GLU A 127 11.00 -4.65 6.16
CA GLU A 127 10.75 -3.56 5.22
C GLU A 127 11.28 -2.22 5.73
N GLU A 128 10.92 -1.80 6.95
CA GLU A 128 11.35 -0.53 7.51
C GLU A 128 12.89 -0.43 7.68
N PRO A 129 13.60 -1.45 8.20
CA PRO A 129 15.06 -1.43 8.22
C PRO A 129 15.68 -1.34 6.82
N GLY A 130 15.04 -1.94 5.81
CA GLY A 130 15.43 -1.82 4.40
C GLY A 130 15.28 -0.39 3.88
N LEU A 131 14.18 0.28 4.22
CA LEU A 131 13.91 1.66 3.84
C LEU A 131 14.83 2.65 4.57
N VAL A 132 15.13 2.42 5.86
CA VAL A 132 16.13 3.21 6.60
C VAL A 132 17.51 3.10 5.95
N ARG A 133 17.95 1.89 5.57
CA ARG A 133 19.25 1.72 4.88
C ARG A 133 19.28 2.42 3.52
N ARG A 134 18.15 2.56 2.87
CA ARG A 134 18.04 3.11 1.52
C ARG A 134 17.88 4.62 1.49
N PHE A 135 17.09 5.18 2.40
CA PHE A 135 16.71 6.59 2.43
C PHE A 135 17.26 7.35 3.65
N GLY A 136 17.95 6.66 4.57
CA GLY A 136 18.63 7.28 5.71
C GLY A 136 17.71 8.11 6.61
N ASP A 137 18.19 9.32 6.93
CA ASP A 137 17.53 10.24 7.85
C ASP A 137 16.16 10.72 7.37
N ASP A 138 15.95 10.82 6.05
CA ASP A 138 14.66 11.19 5.47
C ASP A 138 13.57 10.19 5.88
N TYR A 139 13.89 8.88 5.85
CA TYR A 139 12.93 7.88 6.27
C TYR A 139 12.74 7.84 7.78
N LEU A 140 13.78 8.10 8.57
CA LEU A 140 13.69 8.21 10.04
C LEU A 140 12.77 9.38 10.43
N GLN A 141 12.93 10.55 9.82
CA GLN A 141 12.07 11.70 10.02
C GLN A 141 10.61 11.39 9.61
N TYR A 142 10.42 10.72 8.48
CA TYR A 142 9.11 10.28 8.02
C TYR A 142 8.44 9.33 9.03
N MET A 143 9.18 8.34 9.56
CA MET A 143 8.69 7.40 10.57
C MET A 143 8.22 8.07 11.87
N GLN A 144 8.89 9.13 12.29
CA GLN A 144 8.55 9.86 13.53
C GLN A 144 7.25 10.65 13.38
N ASN A 145 6.93 11.12 12.17
CA ASN A 145 5.84 12.05 11.94
C ASN A 145 4.59 11.40 11.33
N VAL A 146 4.73 10.28 10.62
CA VAL A 146 3.61 9.60 9.96
C VAL A 146 3.42 8.21 10.55
N PRO A 147 2.22 7.88 11.06
CA PRO A 147 1.95 6.59 11.67
C PRO A 147 1.93 5.45 10.63
N ARG A 148 2.16 4.21 11.12
CA ARG A 148 2.23 3.01 10.26
C ARG A 148 0.90 2.57 9.70
N TRP A 149 -0.17 2.59 10.52
CA TRP A 149 -1.47 1.98 10.21
C TRP A 149 -2.66 2.91 10.33
N ILE A 150 -2.71 3.74 11.38
CA ILE A 150 -3.83 4.64 11.65
C ILE A 150 -3.56 5.97 10.98
N PRO A 151 -4.36 6.38 9.97
CA PRO A 151 -4.12 7.63 9.26
C PRO A 151 -4.23 8.84 10.19
N ARG A 152 -3.29 9.76 10.10
CA ARG A 152 -3.43 11.08 10.74
C ARG A 152 -4.41 11.96 9.95
N LEU A 153 -5.12 12.82 10.63
CA LEU A 153 -6.13 13.70 10.00
C LEU A 153 -5.49 14.82 9.18
N THR A 154 -4.35 15.36 9.64
CA THR A 154 -3.63 16.43 8.94
C THR A 154 -2.47 15.84 8.13
N PRO A 155 -2.26 16.23 6.86
CA PRO A 155 -1.11 15.77 6.09
C PRO A 155 0.21 16.20 6.73
N TRP A 156 1.25 15.40 6.60
CA TRP A 156 2.61 15.80 6.96
C TRP A 156 3.31 16.39 5.73
N GLU A 157 3.68 17.66 5.81
CA GLU A 157 4.26 18.39 4.67
C GLU A 157 5.79 18.40 4.65
N GLY A 158 6.43 17.72 5.59
CA GLY A 158 7.83 17.90 5.84
C GLY A 158 8.76 16.78 5.38
N LEU A 159 9.17 16.74 4.16
CA LEU A 159 10.56 16.73 3.73
C LEU A 159 10.66 18.00 2.88
N SER A 160 11.03 19.12 3.52
CA SER A 160 11.34 20.36 2.81
C SER A 160 12.40 20.05 1.75
N GLU A 161 12.16 20.53 0.52
CA GLU A 161 13.20 20.56 -0.51
C GLU A 161 14.55 20.95 0.14
N PRO A 162 15.65 20.28 -0.22
CA PRO A 162 16.97 20.64 0.29
C PRO A 162 17.16 22.13 0.14
N ALA A 163 17.64 22.78 1.17
CA ALA A 163 17.83 24.25 1.21
C ALA A 163 18.69 24.78 0.04
N GLU A 164 19.40 23.90 -0.64
CA GLU A 164 20.19 24.19 -1.84
C GLU A 164 19.36 24.66 -3.05
N LEU A 165 18.14 24.13 -3.25
CA LEU A 165 17.28 24.55 -4.37
C LEU A 165 16.59 25.89 -4.10
N LYS A 166 16.44 26.29 -2.83
CA LYS A 166 15.93 27.63 -2.49
C LYS A 166 16.93 28.74 -2.75
N GLN A 167 18.22 28.43 -2.74
CA GLN A 167 19.26 29.45 -3.00
C GLN A 167 19.51 29.68 -4.50
N GLU A 168 19.27 28.70 -5.35
CA GLU A 168 19.38 28.87 -6.80
C GLU A 168 18.24 29.68 -7.40
N GLY A 169 17.02 29.57 -6.85
CA GLY A 169 15.84 30.38 -7.27
C GLY A 169 16.00 31.88 -6.97
N HIS A 170 16.76 32.24 -5.93
CA HIS A 170 16.99 33.65 -5.54
C HIS A 170 18.24 34.28 -6.19
N ARG A 171 19.03 33.51 -6.93
CA ARG A 171 20.24 34.00 -7.60
C ARG A 171 19.99 34.32 -9.09
N ASN A 172 18.80 33.96 -9.61
CA ASN A 172 18.42 34.18 -11.01
C ASN A 172 17.31 35.24 -11.18
N GLU A 173 16.97 35.99 -10.14
CA GLU A 173 16.19 37.25 -10.18
C GLU A 173 17.14 38.44 -9.95
#